data_bbf635555f2a6d5184c61e2ea0b880ed
#
_entry.id   bbf635555f2a6d5184c61e2ea0b880ed
#
_cell.length_a   1.000
_cell.length_b   1.000
_cell.length_c   1.000
_cell.angle_alpha   90.00
_cell.angle_beta   90.00
_cell.angle_gamma   90.00
#
_symmetry.space_group_name_H-M   'P 1'
#
loop_
_entity.id
_entity.type
_entity.pdbx_description
1 polymer ?
#
loop_
_entity_poly.entity_id
_entity_poly.type
_entity_poly.pdbx_seq_one_letter_code
_entity_poly.pdbx_strand_id
1 'polypeptide(L)'
;MDVVRSVGGFRTLPDYSFQTMPADYAALVLVGGMHWQSPEAEQVVPIVQDALQRGKIVGAICNASAFMGAHGFLNDVKHTSNTLPYLKQFAGSAYTNEAGYQEKQAVSDKNIVTANGTGHLEFTRELLLLLHADTPEKIDAAYDYYK
;
A
#
# COMPACT_ATOMS: atom_id res chain seq x y z
N MET A 1 6.34 -19.85 -13.76
CA MET A 1 5.82 -18.48 -13.57
C MET A 1 6.12 -17.66 -14.81
N ASP A 2 5.15 -16.86 -15.24
CA ASP A 2 5.33 -16.06 -16.44
C ASP A 2 6.01 -14.72 -16.10
N VAL A 3 6.80 -14.21 -17.06
CA VAL A 3 7.42 -12.91 -16.94
C VAL A 3 6.35 -11.82 -16.95
N VAL A 4 6.35 -10.97 -15.92
CA VAL A 4 5.51 -9.77 -15.89
C VAL A 4 6.28 -8.54 -16.40
N ARG A 5 5.57 -7.52 -16.85
CA ARG A 5 6.15 -6.26 -17.29
C ARG A 5 5.73 -5.13 -16.37
N SER A 6 6.69 -4.32 -15.95
CA SER A 6 6.41 -3.09 -15.23
C SER A 6 5.79 -2.03 -16.16
N VAL A 7 5.24 -0.96 -15.58
CA VAL A 7 4.75 0.21 -16.33
C VAL A 7 5.84 0.80 -17.23
N GLY A 8 7.11 0.80 -16.78
CA GLY A 8 8.27 1.25 -17.57
C GLY A 8 8.81 0.22 -18.56
N GLY A 9 8.14 -0.93 -18.76
CA GLY A 9 8.52 -1.95 -19.73
C GLY A 9 9.56 -2.95 -19.27
N PHE A 10 10.06 -2.85 -18.04
CA PHE A 10 11.00 -3.84 -17.49
C PHE A 10 10.34 -5.21 -17.36
N ARG A 11 11.08 -6.23 -17.79
CA ARG A 11 10.67 -7.63 -17.64
C ARG A 11 11.17 -8.13 -16.30
N THR A 12 10.24 -8.64 -15.49
CA THR A 12 10.52 -9.18 -14.16
C THR A 12 9.99 -10.60 -14.06
N LEU A 13 10.81 -11.50 -13.57
CA LEU A 13 10.36 -12.83 -13.19
C LEU A 13 10.02 -12.80 -11.69
N PRO A 14 8.75 -12.99 -11.31
CA PRO A 14 8.38 -13.06 -9.90
C PRO A 14 8.97 -14.28 -9.23
N ASP A 15 9.38 -14.17 -7.97
CA ASP A 15 9.83 -15.32 -7.16
C ASP A 15 8.65 -16.22 -6.76
N TYR A 16 7.45 -15.61 -6.59
CA TYR A 16 6.24 -16.28 -6.12
C TYR A 16 5.02 -15.87 -6.93
N SER A 17 4.05 -16.76 -7.00
CA SER A 17 2.68 -16.45 -7.41
C SER A 17 1.81 -16.26 -6.16
N PHE A 18 0.54 -15.84 -6.33
CA PHE A 18 -0.41 -15.77 -5.22
C PHE A 18 -0.62 -17.12 -4.52
N GLN A 19 -0.45 -18.23 -5.24
CA GLN A 19 -0.61 -19.58 -4.70
C GLN A 19 0.65 -20.11 -3.98
N THR A 20 1.81 -19.53 -4.25
CA THR A 20 3.10 -20.01 -3.73
C THR A 20 3.82 -19.00 -2.85
N MET A 21 3.21 -17.82 -2.60
CA MET A 21 3.82 -16.83 -1.72
C MET A 21 4.00 -17.38 -0.31
N PRO A 22 5.08 -16.97 0.39
CA PRO A 22 5.34 -17.45 1.74
C PRO A 22 4.17 -17.13 2.68
N ALA A 23 3.86 -18.04 3.58
CA ALA A 23 2.87 -17.80 4.63
C ALA A 23 3.39 -16.86 5.71
N ASP A 24 4.70 -16.81 5.93
CA ASP A 24 5.33 -15.94 6.91
C ASP A 24 6.11 -14.80 6.23
N TYR A 25 5.64 -13.58 6.45
CA TYR A 25 6.24 -12.32 6.02
C TYR A 25 5.93 -11.22 7.04
N ALA A 26 6.77 -10.20 7.12
CA ALA A 26 6.59 -9.10 8.06
C ALA A 26 5.58 -8.05 7.54
N ALA A 27 5.59 -7.78 6.26
CA ALA A 27 4.69 -6.81 5.61
C ALA A 27 4.27 -7.26 4.22
N LEU A 28 3.06 -6.88 3.83
CA LEU A 28 2.54 -6.96 2.48
C LEU A 28 2.57 -5.55 1.86
N VAL A 29 3.26 -5.38 0.75
CA VAL A 29 3.37 -4.07 0.07
C VAL A 29 2.68 -4.15 -1.29
N LEU A 30 1.65 -3.34 -1.46
CA LEU A 30 0.92 -3.17 -2.70
C LEU A 30 1.53 -1.97 -3.46
N VAL A 31 2.29 -2.27 -4.50
CA VAL A 31 2.97 -1.25 -5.30
C VAL A 31 2.00 -0.53 -6.23
N GLY A 32 2.33 0.71 -6.58
CA GLY A 32 1.56 1.50 -7.54
C GLY A 32 1.47 0.84 -8.92
N GLY A 33 0.42 1.15 -9.66
CA GLY A 33 0.19 0.62 -11.00
C GLY A 33 -1.19 0.97 -11.53
N MET A 34 -1.41 0.67 -12.81
CA MET A 34 -2.65 1.02 -13.50
C MET A 34 -3.71 -0.10 -13.48
N HIS A 35 -3.34 -1.31 -13.04
CA HIS A 35 -4.21 -2.49 -13.12
C HIS A 35 -5.08 -2.72 -11.87
N TRP A 36 -5.04 -1.81 -10.88
CA TRP A 36 -5.80 -1.97 -9.63
C TRP A 36 -7.32 -1.92 -9.80
N GLN A 37 -7.83 -1.50 -10.96
CA GLN A 37 -9.26 -1.58 -11.33
C GLN A 37 -9.60 -2.78 -12.19
N SER A 38 -8.62 -3.63 -12.52
CA SER A 38 -8.88 -4.80 -13.34
C SER A 38 -9.51 -5.93 -12.51
N PRO A 39 -10.27 -6.83 -13.13
CA PRO A 39 -10.83 -7.99 -12.44
C PRO A 39 -9.77 -8.89 -11.78
N GLU A 40 -8.56 -8.91 -12.32
CA GLU A 40 -7.45 -9.69 -11.77
C GLU A 40 -6.99 -9.18 -10.41
N ALA A 41 -7.15 -7.87 -10.14
CA ALA A 41 -6.80 -7.27 -8.86
C ALA A 41 -7.67 -7.82 -7.70
N GLU A 42 -8.86 -8.30 -7.98
CA GLU A 42 -9.75 -8.91 -6.97
C GLU A 42 -9.11 -10.11 -6.25
N GLN A 43 -8.17 -10.80 -6.88
CA GLN A 43 -7.41 -11.89 -6.26
C GLN A 43 -6.54 -11.41 -5.08
N VAL A 44 -6.25 -10.13 -4.99
CA VAL A 44 -5.44 -9.54 -3.91
C VAL A 44 -6.28 -9.29 -2.66
N VAL A 45 -7.61 -9.14 -2.79
CA VAL A 45 -8.49 -8.84 -1.65
C VAL A 45 -8.36 -9.85 -0.51
N PRO A 46 -8.48 -11.17 -0.72
CA PRO A 46 -8.32 -12.15 0.35
C PRO A 46 -6.92 -12.18 0.95
N ILE A 47 -5.89 -11.81 0.18
CA ILE A 47 -4.51 -11.72 0.67
C ILE A 47 -4.37 -10.55 1.65
N VAL A 48 -4.94 -9.39 1.32
CA VAL A 48 -4.96 -8.23 2.23
C VAL A 48 -5.76 -8.54 3.48
N GLN A 49 -6.93 -9.19 3.35
CA GLN A 49 -7.75 -9.59 4.49
C GLN A 49 -6.98 -10.52 5.46
N ASP A 50 -6.34 -11.56 4.92
CA ASP A 50 -5.52 -12.47 5.72
C ASP A 50 -4.37 -11.75 6.41
N ALA A 51 -3.65 -10.89 5.68
CA ALA A 51 -2.55 -10.10 6.23
C ALA A 51 -3.01 -9.25 7.42
N LEU A 52 -4.10 -8.51 7.28
CA LEU A 52 -4.65 -7.66 8.35
C LEU A 52 -5.17 -8.49 9.53
N GLN A 53 -5.87 -9.61 9.30
CA GLN A 53 -6.34 -10.52 10.34
C GLN A 53 -5.18 -11.10 11.16
N ARG A 54 -4.05 -11.35 10.52
CA ARG A 54 -2.83 -11.87 11.16
C ARG A 54 -1.97 -10.77 11.79
N GLY A 55 -2.43 -9.52 11.80
CA GLY A 55 -1.70 -8.39 12.37
C GLY A 55 -0.45 -8.00 11.58
N LYS A 56 -0.36 -8.39 10.30
CA LYS A 56 0.74 -7.98 9.42
C LYS A 56 0.59 -6.53 9.00
N ILE A 57 1.71 -5.88 8.69
CA ILE A 57 1.71 -4.54 8.12
C ILE A 57 1.29 -4.62 6.65
N VAL A 58 0.38 -3.74 6.24
CA VAL A 58 -0.02 -3.60 4.83
C VAL A 58 0.29 -2.18 4.38
N GLY A 59 1.17 -2.06 3.39
CA GLY A 59 1.49 -0.81 2.74
C GLY A 59 0.84 -0.73 1.36
N ALA A 60 0.28 0.43 0.99
CA ALA A 60 -0.32 0.66 -0.32
C ALA A 60 0.01 2.07 -0.84
N ILE A 61 0.60 2.16 -2.02
CA ILE A 61 1.01 3.43 -2.62
C ILE A 61 0.30 3.69 -3.95
N CYS A 62 -0.01 4.94 -4.24
CA CYS A 62 -0.64 5.38 -5.50
C CYS A 62 -2.01 4.71 -5.68
N ASN A 63 -2.30 4.12 -6.85
CA ASN A 63 -3.59 3.46 -7.11
C ASN A 63 -3.87 2.25 -6.20
N ALA A 64 -2.84 1.63 -5.62
CA ALA A 64 -3.03 0.58 -4.63
C ALA A 64 -3.72 1.12 -3.36
N SER A 65 -3.48 2.37 -2.95
CA SER A 65 -4.21 2.99 -1.84
C SER A 65 -5.69 3.19 -2.16
N ALA A 66 -6.01 3.54 -3.41
CA ALA A 66 -7.40 3.66 -3.85
C ALA A 66 -8.11 2.28 -3.90
N PHE A 67 -7.40 1.23 -4.30
CA PHE A 67 -7.87 -0.15 -4.22
C PHE A 67 -8.21 -0.55 -2.77
N MET A 68 -7.35 -0.20 -1.81
CA MET A 68 -7.65 -0.41 -0.38
C MET A 68 -8.96 0.29 0.04
N GLY A 69 -9.19 1.51 -0.45
CA GLY A 69 -10.44 2.25 -0.21
C GLY A 69 -11.65 1.58 -0.84
N ALA A 70 -11.52 1.04 -2.07
CA ALA A 70 -12.60 0.37 -2.80
C ALA A 70 -13.09 -0.91 -2.11
N HIS A 71 -12.24 -1.53 -1.28
CA HIS A 71 -12.57 -2.72 -0.51
C HIS A 71 -12.82 -2.45 0.98
N GLY A 72 -12.98 -1.18 1.37
CA GLY A 72 -13.33 -0.78 2.74
C GLY A 72 -12.20 -0.86 3.77
N PHE A 73 -10.97 -1.21 3.36
CA PHE A 73 -9.84 -1.37 4.28
C PHE A 73 -9.38 -0.05 4.92
N LEU A 74 -9.82 1.10 4.39
CA LEU A 74 -9.49 2.43 4.91
C LEU A 74 -10.58 3.03 5.80
N ASN A 75 -11.70 2.34 6.00
CA ASN A 75 -12.87 2.91 6.68
C ASN A 75 -12.67 3.15 8.18
N ASP A 76 -11.68 2.49 8.82
CA ASP A 76 -11.42 2.58 10.25
C ASP A 76 -10.02 3.10 10.59
N VAL A 77 -9.31 3.70 9.63
CA VAL A 77 -7.93 4.19 9.80
C VAL A 77 -7.74 5.57 9.19
N LYS A 78 -6.80 6.34 9.74
CA LYS A 78 -6.26 7.51 9.05
C LYS A 78 -5.48 7.05 7.83
N HIS A 79 -5.59 7.78 6.73
CA HIS A 79 -5.01 7.37 5.45
C HIS A 79 -4.82 8.56 4.51
N THR A 80 -4.13 8.30 3.43
CA THR A 80 -4.01 9.17 2.26
C THR A 80 -4.14 8.37 0.97
N SER A 81 -4.17 9.04 -0.15
CA SER A 81 -4.15 8.47 -1.50
C SER A 81 -3.59 9.52 -2.46
N ASN A 82 -3.74 9.36 -3.76
CA ASN A 82 -3.33 10.37 -4.74
C ASN A 82 -4.01 11.72 -4.50
N THR A 83 -5.33 11.73 -4.41
CA THR A 83 -6.15 12.84 -3.92
C THR A 83 -7.46 12.30 -3.34
N LEU A 84 -8.12 13.04 -2.48
CA LEU A 84 -9.43 12.64 -1.95
C LEU A 84 -10.51 12.49 -3.04
N PRO A 85 -10.66 13.43 -4.00
CA PRO A 85 -11.62 13.26 -5.09
C PRO A 85 -11.36 12.01 -5.93
N TYR A 86 -10.10 11.71 -6.22
CA TYR A 86 -9.72 10.51 -6.96
C TYR A 86 -10.06 9.24 -6.16
N LEU A 87 -9.73 9.20 -4.87
CA LEU A 87 -10.07 8.06 -3.99
C LEU A 87 -11.58 7.82 -3.97
N LYS A 88 -12.38 8.86 -3.79
CA LYS A 88 -13.85 8.77 -3.78
C LYS A 88 -14.40 8.26 -5.11
N GLN A 89 -13.88 8.74 -6.23
CA GLN A 89 -14.28 8.30 -7.56
C GLN A 89 -13.92 6.84 -7.81
N PHE A 90 -12.72 6.43 -7.41
CA PHE A 90 -12.23 5.05 -7.59
C PHE A 90 -13.00 4.07 -6.71
N ALA A 91 -13.17 4.39 -5.44
CA ALA A 91 -13.71 3.49 -4.42
C ALA A 91 -15.25 3.48 -4.36
N GLY A 92 -15.91 4.53 -4.85
CA GLY A 92 -17.36 4.64 -4.82
C GLY A 92 -17.94 4.56 -3.41
N SER A 93 -19.09 3.93 -3.27
CA SER A 93 -19.82 3.83 -2.00
C SER A 93 -19.18 2.92 -0.94
N ALA A 94 -18.21 2.12 -1.30
CA ALA A 94 -17.47 1.27 -0.36
C ALA A 94 -16.55 2.08 0.57
N TYR A 95 -16.13 3.28 0.15
CA TYR A 95 -15.32 4.19 0.94
C TYR A 95 -16.22 5.15 1.74
N THR A 96 -16.16 5.06 3.07
CA THR A 96 -17.04 5.79 3.99
C THR A 96 -16.30 6.68 4.99
N ASN A 97 -14.96 6.74 4.94
CA ASN A 97 -14.13 7.42 5.94
C ASN A 97 -13.41 8.66 5.37
N GLU A 98 -14.16 9.58 4.79
CA GLU A 98 -13.60 10.86 4.32
C GLU A 98 -12.93 11.65 5.45
N ALA A 99 -13.48 11.60 6.66
CA ALA A 99 -12.92 12.27 7.83
C ALA A 99 -11.53 11.74 8.25
N GLY A 100 -11.20 10.50 7.90
CA GLY A 100 -9.89 9.89 8.15
C GLY A 100 -8.83 10.25 7.12
N TYR A 101 -9.22 10.87 6.01
CA TYR A 101 -8.30 11.28 4.96
C TYR A 101 -7.38 12.42 5.44
N GLN A 102 -6.08 12.28 5.16
CA GLN A 102 -5.09 13.31 5.43
C GLN A 102 -4.34 13.68 4.14
N GLU A 103 -4.27 14.95 3.85
CA GLU A 103 -3.53 15.46 2.70
C GLU A 103 -2.02 15.50 3.03
N LYS A 104 -1.39 14.34 2.99
CA LYS A 104 0.03 14.09 3.26
C LYS A 104 0.61 13.15 2.22
N GLN A 105 1.94 13.13 2.10
CA GLN A 105 2.64 12.22 1.20
C GLN A 105 2.46 10.74 1.61
N ALA A 106 2.52 10.46 2.90
CA ALA A 106 2.20 9.16 3.47
C ALA A 106 1.53 9.31 4.84
N VAL A 107 0.71 8.33 5.19
CA VAL A 107 0.03 8.24 6.49
C VAL A 107 0.10 6.79 6.96
N SER A 108 0.51 6.59 8.21
CA SER A 108 0.42 5.31 8.90
C SER A 108 -0.58 5.39 10.04
N ASP A 109 -1.43 4.38 10.15
CA ASP A 109 -2.34 4.21 11.29
C ASP A 109 -2.59 2.71 11.49
N LYS A 110 -2.53 2.26 12.74
CA LYS A 110 -2.52 0.83 13.07
C LYS A 110 -1.44 0.11 12.23
N ASN A 111 -1.80 -0.94 11.52
CA ASN A 111 -0.88 -1.71 10.68
C ASN A 111 -1.00 -1.35 9.18
N ILE A 112 -1.57 -0.20 8.84
CA ILE A 112 -1.76 0.23 7.45
C ILE A 112 -0.93 1.48 7.18
N VAL A 113 -0.19 1.47 6.08
CA VAL A 113 0.51 2.64 5.52
C VAL A 113 -0.03 2.92 4.13
N THR A 114 -0.50 4.14 3.91
CA THR A 114 -0.91 4.59 2.58
C THR A 114 -0.08 5.78 2.14
N ALA A 115 0.13 5.92 0.83
CA ALA A 115 0.85 7.05 0.25
C ALA A 115 0.30 7.43 -1.13
N ASN A 116 0.47 8.69 -1.52
CA ASN A 116 0.26 9.09 -2.90
C ASN A 116 1.44 8.67 -3.79
N GLY A 117 1.29 8.74 -5.09
CA GLY A 117 2.29 8.25 -6.05
C GLY A 117 3.63 9.00 -6.02
N THR A 118 3.69 10.19 -5.43
CA THR A 118 4.92 10.96 -5.27
C THR A 118 5.57 10.79 -3.89
N GLY A 119 4.86 10.15 -2.95
CA GLY A 119 5.28 9.99 -1.55
C GLY A 119 6.09 8.73 -1.27
N HIS A 120 6.90 8.26 -2.21
CA HIS A 120 7.64 7.00 -2.07
C HIS A 120 8.67 7.01 -0.94
N LEU A 121 9.31 8.15 -0.68
CA LEU A 121 10.27 8.29 0.42
C LEU A 121 9.55 8.26 1.79
N GLU A 122 8.47 9.04 1.92
CA GLU A 122 7.64 9.05 3.11
C GLU A 122 7.00 7.68 3.36
N PHE A 123 6.52 7.01 2.30
CA PHE A 123 5.98 5.66 2.37
C PHE A 123 7.00 4.66 2.91
N THR A 124 8.21 4.70 2.38
CA THR A 124 9.31 3.84 2.85
C THR A 124 9.64 4.11 4.31
N ARG A 125 9.74 5.39 4.68
CA ARG A 125 10.01 5.80 6.08
C ARG A 125 8.95 5.24 7.03
N GLU A 126 7.67 5.43 6.74
CA GLU A 126 6.56 4.93 7.58
C GLU A 126 6.57 3.40 7.69
N LEU A 127 6.84 2.68 6.60
CA LEU A 127 6.98 1.22 6.62
C LEU A 127 8.14 0.76 7.52
N LEU A 128 9.32 1.37 7.38
CA LEU A 128 10.50 1.03 8.18
C LEU A 128 10.28 1.28 9.66
N LEU A 129 9.58 2.37 10.01
CA LEU A 129 9.22 2.69 11.39
C LEU A 129 8.29 1.62 11.98
N LEU A 130 7.22 1.24 11.27
CA LEU A 130 6.30 0.20 11.73
C LEU A 130 6.96 -1.17 11.83
N LEU A 131 7.89 -1.48 10.94
CA LEU A 131 8.65 -2.73 10.95
C LEU A 131 9.71 -2.78 12.04
N HIS A 132 9.99 -1.65 12.72
CA HIS A 132 11.13 -1.51 13.62
C HIS A 132 12.43 -1.98 12.97
N ALA A 133 12.63 -1.63 11.68
CA ALA A 133 13.73 -2.11 10.86
C ALA A 133 15.09 -1.59 11.33
N ASP A 134 15.12 -0.42 11.94
CA ASP A 134 16.25 0.16 12.66
C ASP A 134 15.71 1.17 13.70
N THR A 135 16.60 1.91 14.37
CA THR A 135 16.18 2.98 15.28
C THR A 135 15.53 4.12 14.49
N PRO A 136 14.53 4.83 15.09
CA PRO A 136 13.89 5.96 14.41
C PRO A 136 14.88 7.00 13.90
N GLU A 137 15.92 7.30 14.67
CA GLU A 137 16.96 8.28 14.31
C GLU A 137 17.71 7.89 13.03
N LYS A 138 18.02 6.60 12.85
CA LYS A 138 18.69 6.11 11.63
C LYS A 138 17.75 6.10 10.44
N ILE A 139 16.49 5.73 10.65
CA ILE A 139 15.46 5.76 9.59
C ILE A 139 15.25 7.21 9.12
N ASP A 140 15.15 8.16 10.04
CA ASP A 140 15.01 9.59 9.73
C ASP A 140 16.25 10.13 9.02
N ALA A 141 17.44 9.77 9.45
CA ALA A 141 18.69 10.17 8.79
C ALA A 141 18.77 9.64 7.34
N ALA A 142 18.33 8.41 7.10
CA ALA A 142 18.25 7.85 5.75
C ALA A 142 17.21 8.59 4.89
N TYR A 143 16.05 8.88 5.43
CA TYR A 143 15.03 9.68 4.76
C TYR A 143 15.55 11.06 4.37
N ASP A 144 16.20 11.77 5.30
CA ASP A 144 16.75 13.11 5.05
C ASP A 144 17.89 13.11 4.01
N TYR A 145 18.65 12.02 3.93
CA TYR A 145 19.71 11.86 2.93
C TYR A 145 19.15 11.72 1.50
N TYR A 146 18.00 11.04 1.34
CA TYR A 146 17.41 10.81 0.02
C TYR A 146 16.39 11.87 -0.40
N LYS A 147 15.99 12.77 0.48
CA LYS A 147 15.06 13.88 0.23
C LYS A 147 15.75 15.05 -0.46
#